data_7a9d13a449b001dc6a018c447301d7e0
#
_entry.id   7a9d13a449b001dc6a018c447301d7e0
#
_cell.length_a   1.000
_cell.length_b   1.000
_cell.length_c   1.000
_cell.angle_alpha   90.00
_cell.angle_beta   90.00
_cell.angle_gamma   90.00
#
_symmetry.space_group_name_H-M   'P 1'
#
loop_
_entity.id
_entity.type
_entity.pdbx_description
1 polymer ?
#
loop_
_entity_poly.entity_id
_entity_poly.type
_entity_poly.pdbx_seq_one_letter_code
_entity_poly.pdbx_strand_id
1 'polypeptide(L)'
;MASPFEQLVTDAVAHHEAGRLDEAEAAYRDALGLAPGHPAVTHNLGVIAAARGRHREALAHFDAAIAAEPQYASAHYSRASALQTLGQPRDALQSLARVCAIDPGHYDAHRALGFLWLAEGDRGRALDHFSRTYELRRGDDRSGIAAKSLTWAVRDKLLHDAEQFRYLAARRRDRPRFEALARNYETVAEGVPDEAAPLSDEQLDALGDDYNTAIHVGATPETAGRAVSEQPDRETLMERYRKRECGAVWFDDLLTTASLAALKRHLAESTIWHDFSHIGGFVASYLEDGLACPLLLQIADEIRGAFPDLLNDHPLSQAWVFKGLKATAAIDAHADDAAVSINFWVTPDHANRNPDGGGLVVCRAPPPAAWQVQGYDADKAAISAFLNRHAADSLVVPYRENRAVLFESRLFHRSGATDFATGYENHRINLTLLFGRHAD
;
A
#
# COMPACT_ATOMS: atom_id res chain seq x y z
N MET A 1 -22.82 -29.08 29.54
CA MET A 1 -22.59 -29.77 28.26
C MET A 1 -23.03 -28.82 27.15
N ALA A 2 -22.25 -28.62 26.10
CA ALA A 2 -22.67 -27.85 24.96
C ALA A 2 -23.90 -28.45 24.31
N SER A 3 -24.79 -27.63 23.79
CA SER A 3 -25.96 -28.11 23.04
C SER A 3 -25.51 -28.75 21.70
N PRO A 4 -26.32 -29.63 21.10
CA PRO A 4 -26.00 -30.20 19.79
C PRO A 4 -25.70 -29.12 18.74
N PHE A 5 -26.39 -27.99 18.77
CA PHE A 5 -26.14 -26.85 17.90
C PHE A 5 -24.75 -26.23 18.14
N GLU A 6 -24.39 -25.93 19.39
CA GLU A 6 -23.09 -25.37 19.74
C GLU A 6 -21.95 -26.33 19.37
N GLN A 7 -22.14 -27.63 19.52
CA GLN A 7 -21.14 -28.61 19.11
C GLN A 7 -20.94 -28.59 17.58
N LEU A 8 -22.03 -28.61 16.78
CA LEU A 8 -21.95 -28.53 15.32
C LEU A 8 -21.29 -27.25 14.83
N VAL A 9 -21.60 -26.11 15.46
CA VAL A 9 -20.95 -24.82 15.12
C VAL A 9 -19.46 -24.86 15.45
N THR A 10 -19.06 -25.41 16.62
CA THR A 10 -17.67 -25.53 17.01
C THR A 10 -16.90 -26.43 16.04
N ASP A 11 -17.45 -27.58 15.66
CA ASP A 11 -16.84 -28.50 14.70
C ASP A 11 -16.73 -27.85 13.30
N ALA A 12 -17.76 -27.12 12.88
CA ALA A 12 -17.76 -26.41 11.59
C ALA A 12 -16.68 -25.32 11.54
N VAL A 13 -16.49 -24.53 12.61
CA VAL A 13 -15.42 -23.52 12.71
C VAL A 13 -14.06 -24.21 12.65
N ALA A 14 -13.84 -25.28 13.41
CA ALA A 14 -12.58 -26.01 13.41
C ALA A 14 -12.25 -26.61 12.02
N HIS A 15 -13.23 -27.12 11.29
CA HIS A 15 -13.05 -27.57 9.91
C HIS A 15 -12.72 -26.38 8.99
N HIS A 16 -13.41 -25.25 9.13
CA HIS A 16 -13.19 -24.06 8.31
C HIS A 16 -11.77 -23.51 8.51
N GLU A 17 -11.32 -23.33 9.74
CA GLU A 17 -9.98 -22.87 10.09
C GLU A 17 -8.87 -23.84 9.57
N ALA A 18 -9.18 -25.12 9.54
CA ALA A 18 -8.27 -26.15 8.97
C ALA A 18 -8.34 -26.26 7.44
N GLY A 19 -9.12 -25.41 6.75
CA GLY A 19 -9.28 -25.42 5.30
C GLY A 19 -10.11 -26.60 4.75
N ARG A 20 -10.74 -27.40 5.64
CA ARG A 20 -11.63 -28.52 5.24
C ARG A 20 -13.03 -27.99 4.95
N LEU A 21 -13.16 -27.34 3.79
CA LEU A 21 -14.37 -26.59 3.44
C LEU A 21 -15.60 -27.48 3.22
N ASP A 22 -15.45 -28.73 2.79
CA ASP A 22 -16.59 -29.65 2.59
C ASP A 22 -17.19 -30.07 3.91
N GLU A 23 -16.35 -30.45 4.87
CA GLU A 23 -16.78 -30.82 6.22
C GLU A 23 -17.38 -29.61 6.96
N ALA A 24 -16.74 -28.44 6.82
CA ALA A 24 -17.27 -27.21 7.41
C ALA A 24 -18.67 -26.87 6.85
N GLU A 25 -18.85 -26.94 5.52
CA GLU A 25 -20.15 -26.67 4.88
C GLU A 25 -21.23 -27.66 5.33
N ALA A 26 -20.91 -28.95 5.45
CA ALA A 26 -21.84 -29.96 5.94
C ALA A 26 -22.25 -29.66 7.39
N ALA A 27 -21.30 -29.43 8.29
CA ALA A 27 -21.57 -29.16 9.70
C ALA A 27 -22.37 -27.85 9.90
N TYR A 28 -22.10 -26.78 9.12
CA TYR A 28 -22.92 -25.56 9.15
C TYR A 28 -24.35 -25.80 8.65
N ARG A 29 -24.56 -26.63 7.62
CA ARG A 29 -25.91 -27.00 7.17
C ARG A 29 -26.67 -27.79 8.22
N ASP A 30 -26.02 -28.74 8.89
CA ASP A 30 -26.63 -29.49 10.00
C ASP A 30 -27.00 -28.56 11.16
N ALA A 31 -26.13 -27.60 11.49
CA ALA A 31 -26.42 -26.57 12.51
C ALA A 31 -27.64 -25.71 12.11
N LEU A 32 -27.79 -25.32 10.83
CA LEU A 32 -28.98 -24.62 10.36
C LEU A 32 -30.25 -25.47 10.40
N GLY A 33 -30.12 -26.81 10.30
CA GLY A 33 -31.22 -27.73 10.52
C GLY A 33 -31.79 -27.65 11.95
N LEU A 34 -30.94 -27.34 12.93
CA LEU A 34 -31.31 -27.14 14.34
C LEU A 34 -31.73 -25.71 14.67
N ALA A 35 -31.14 -24.71 14.00
CA ALA A 35 -31.44 -23.30 14.21
C ALA A 35 -31.58 -22.58 12.84
N PRO A 36 -32.74 -22.72 12.16
CA PRO A 36 -32.96 -22.11 10.86
C PRO A 36 -32.79 -20.59 10.90
N GLY A 37 -32.02 -20.06 9.94
CA GLY A 37 -31.80 -18.63 9.81
C GLY A 37 -30.82 -18.02 10.82
N HIS A 38 -30.03 -18.83 11.55
CA HIS A 38 -29.03 -18.33 12.47
C HIS A 38 -27.98 -17.46 11.73
N PRO A 39 -27.85 -16.14 12.06
CA PRO A 39 -27.10 -15.18 11.21
C PRO A 39 -25.64 -15.58 11.00
N ALA A 40 -24.93 -15.94 12.07
CA ALA A 40 -23.50 -16.27 11.98
C ALA A 40 -23.25 -17.55 11.16
N VAL A 41 -24.11 -18.56 11.30
CA VAL A 41 -23.96 -19.83 10.54
C VAL A 41 -24.27 -19.59 9.07
N THR A 42 -25.32 -18.80 8.77
CA THR A 42 -25.69 -18.40 7.41
C THR A 42 -24.57 -17.58 6.76
N HIS A 43 -23.99 -16.62 7.49
CA HIS A 43 -22.83 -15.83 7.04
C HIS A 43 -21.64 -16.74 6.69
N ASN A 44 -21.28 -17.69 7.56
CA ASN A 44 -20.14 -18.58 7.35
C ASN A 44 -20.32 -19.50 6.12
N LEU A 45 -21.54 -19.95 5.82
CA LEU A 45 -21.84 -20.62 4.54
C LEU A 45 -21.58 -19.69 3.34
N GLY A 46 -21.92 -18.42 3.46
CA GLY A 46 -21.59 -17.41 2.45
C GLY A 46 -20.08 -17.24 2.26
N VAL A 47 -19.31 -17.23 3.36
CA VAL A 47 -17.84 -17.16 3.31
C VAL A 47 -17.25 -18.38 2.59
N ILE A 48 -17.74 -19.60 2.89
CA ILE A 48 -17.32 -20.83 2.17
C ILE A 48 -17.68 -20.75 0.68
N ALA A 49 -18.89 -20.29 0.34
CA ALA A 49 -19.31 -20.12 -1.05
C ALA A 49 -18.40 -19.13 -1.79
N ALA A 50 -18.04 -17.99 -1.15
CA ALA A 50 -17.11 -17.00 -1.71
C ALA A 50 -15.71 -17.58 -1.92
N ALA A 51 -15.17 -18.32 -0.94
CA ALA A 51 -13.87 -18.98 -1.04
C ALA A 51 -13.80 -19.99 -2.21
N ARG A 52 -14.95 -20.54 -2.62
CA ARG A 52 -15.08 -21.43 -3.80
C ARG A 52 -15.42 -20.69 -5.09
N GLY A 53 -15.34 -19.37 -5.11
CA GLY A 53 -15.70 -18.55 -6.28
C GLY A 53 -17.21 -18.47 -6.59
N ARG A 54 -18.08 -19.03 -5.73
CA ARG A 54 -19.53 -19.02 -5.90
C ARG A 54 -20.15 -17.70 -5.36
N HIS A 55 -19.67 -16.56 -5.87
CA HIS A 55 -19.98 -15.23 -5.30
C HIS A 55 -21.46 -14.86 -5.29
N ARG A 56 -22.26 -15.31 -6.29
CA ARG A 56 -23.73 -15.07 -6.29
C ARG A 56 -24.44 -15.85 -5.18
N GLU A 57 -24.02 -17.09 -4.92
CA GLU A 57 -24.52 -17.87 -3.81
C GLU A 57 -24.11 -17.26 -2.47
N ALA A 58 -22.86 -16.80 -2.36
CA ALA A 58 -22.37 -16.08 -1.19
C ALA A 58 -23.23 -14.84 -0.87
N LEU A 59 -23.58 -14.03 -1.87
CA LEU A 59 -24.47 -12.89 -1.69
C LEU A 59 -25.83 -13.28 -1.11
N ALA A 60 -26.43 -14.37 -1.60
CA ALA A 60 -27.72 -14.83 -1.07
C ALA A 60 -27.64 -15.20 0.42
N HIS A 61 -26.52 -15.83 0.84
CA HIS A 61 -26.27 -16.13 2.24
C HIS A 61 -26.01 -14.87 3.07
N PHE A 62 -25.25 -13.91 2.57
CA PHE A 62 -24.99 -12.64 3.27
C PHE A 62 -26.29 -11.82 3.41
N ASP A 63 -27.11 -11.74 2.36
CA ASP A 63 -28.40 -11.06 2.40
C ASP A 63 -29.36 -11.72 3.41
N ALA A 64 -29.37 -13.06 3.50
CA ALA A 64 -30.17 -13.78 4.48
C ALA A 64 -29.66 -13.55 5.93
N ALA A 65 -28.35 -13.51 6.14
CA ALA A 65 -27.75 -13.20 7.44
C ALA A 65 -28.10 -11.76 7.87
N ILE A 66 -28.02 -10.78 6.95
CA ILE A 66 -28.38 -9.38 7.20
C ILE A 66 -29.88 -9.23 7.48
N ALA A 67 -30.73 -9.98 6.77
CA ALA A 67 -32.17 -9.98 7.04
C ALA A 67 -32.53 -10.48 8.44
N ALA A 68 -31.78 -11.50 8.93
CA ALA A 68 -31.95 -12.02 10.28
C ALA A 68 -31.35 -11.08 11.34
N GLU A 69 -30.22 -10.44 11.04
CA GLU A 69 -29.53 -9.51 11.96
C GLU A 69 -29.03 -8.28 11.19
N PRO A 70 -29.82 -7.19 11.07
CA PRO A 70 -29.46 -6.00 10.29
C PRO A 70 -28.25 -5.21 10.78
N GLN A 71 -27.77 -5.49 12.01
CA GLN A 71 -26.58 -4.88 12.60
C GLN A 71 -25.33 -5.77 12.52
N TYR A 72 -25.37 -6.85 11.75
CA TYR A 72 -24.25 -7.78 11.62
C TYR A 72 -23.18 -7.21 10.66
N ALA A 73 -22.23 -6.47 11.21
CA ALA A 73 -21.19 -5.77 10.45
C ALA A 73 -20.37 -6.70 9.53
N SER A 74 -20.00 -7.90 10.03
CA SER A 74 -19.24 -8.88 9.24
C SER A 74 -20.01 -9.36 7.99
N ALA A 75 -21.33 -9.50 8.06
CA ALA A 75 -22.16 -9.90 6.92
C ALA A 75 -22.21 -8.77 5.86
N HIS A 76 -22.34 -7.51 6.30
CA HIS A 76 -22.26 -6.37 5.40
C HIS A 76 -20.87 -6.23 4.74
N TYR A 77 -19.78 -6.46 5.49
CA TYR A 77 -18.41 -6.42 4.96
C TYR A 77 -18.19 -7.53 3.91
N SER A 78 -18.55 -8.78 4.22
CA SER A 78 -18.43 -9.92 3.31
C SER A 78 -19.30 -9.74 2.06
N ARG A 79 -20.50 -9.17 2.21
CA ARG A 79 -21.37 -8.79 1.09
C ARG A 79 -20.68 -7.79 0.17
N ALA A 80 -20.03 -6.76 0.73
CA ALA A 80 -19.31 -5.77 -0.06
C ALA A 80 -18.14 -6.39 -0.85
N SER A 81 -17.40 -7.31 -0.26
CA SER A 81 -16.31 -8.04 -0.93
C SER A 81 -16.83 -8.86 -2.11
N ALA A 82 -17.93 -9.60 -1.92
CA ALA A 82 -18.56 -10.37 -3.01
C ALA A 82 -19.09 -9.47 -4.14
N LEU A 83 -19.67 -8.32 -3.80
CA LEU A 83 -20.15 -7.32 -4.76
C LEU A 83 -19.02 -6.71 -5.58
N GLN A 84 -17.86 -6.41 -4.95
CA GLN A 84 -16.67 -5.94 -5.67
C GLN A 84 -16.19 -6.98 -6.69
N THR A 85 -16.10 -8.24 -6.29
CA THR A 85 -15.73 -9.34 -7.20
C THR A 85 -16.70 -9.51 -8.36
N LEU A 86 -17.98 -9.24 -8.15
CA LEU A 86 -19.02 -9.28 -9.18
C LEU A 86 -19.10 -7.99 -10.03
N GLY A 87 -18.21 -7.01 -9.83
CA GLY A 87 -18.21 -5.76 -10.57
C GLY A 87 -19.37 -4.81 -10.21
N GLN A 88 -19.84 -4.85 -8.97
CA GLN A 88 -20.94 -4.02 -8.45
C GLN A 88 -20.44 -3.02 -7.40
N PRO A 89 -19.58 -2.05 -7.75
CA PRO A 89 -18.91 -1.18 -6.79
C PRO A 89 -19.87 -0.26 -6.02
N ARG A 90 -20.97 0.17 -6.63
CA ARG A 90 -21.94 1.06 -5.95
C ARG A 90 -22.68 0.37 -4.82
N ASP A 91 -23.05 -0.90 -5.02
CA ASP A 91 -23.70 -1.69 -3.98
C ASP A 91 -22.70 -2.08 -2.88
N ALA A 92 -21.43 -2.29 -3.25
CA ALA A 92 -20.33 -2.48 -2.30
C ALA A 92 -20.12 -1.25 -1.41
N LEU A 93 -20.11 -0.03 -1.99
CA LEU A 93 -20.04 1.24 -1.23
C LEU A 93 -21.16 1.34 -0.19
N GLN A 94 -22.39 1.00 -0.54
CA GLN A 94 -23.53 1.02 0.40
C GLN A 94 -23.33 0.03 1.55
N SER A 95 -22.86 -1.18 1.24
CA SER A 95 -22.60 -2.21 2.25
C SER A 95 -21.50 -1.78 3.21
N LEU A 96 -20.38 -1.24 2.70
CA LEU A 96 -19.26 -0.74 3.53
C LEU A 96 -19.66 0.49 4.36
N ALA A 97 -20.45 1.41 3.80
CA ALA A 97 -21.01 2.53 4.56
C ALA A 97 -21.87 2.04 5.74
N ARG A 98 -22.60 0.94 5.56
CA ARG A 98 -23.35 0.32 6.65
C ARG A 98 -22.42 -0.27 7.71
N VAL A 99 -21.31 -0.91 7.30
CA VAL A 99 -20.28 -1.39 8.25
C VAL A 99 -19.79 -0.24 9.12
N CYS A 100 -19.36 0.88 8.52
CA CYS A 100 -18.86 2.04 9.26
C CYS A 100 -19.92 2.70 10.14
N ALA A 101 -21.22 2.60 9.78
CA ALA A 101 -22.31 3.08 10.62
C ALA A 101 -22.56 2.18 11.86
N ILE A 102 -22.29 0.89 11.75
CA ILE A 102 -22.40 -0.09 12.85
C ILE A 102 -21.14 -0.03 13.72
N ASP A 103 -20.00 -0.03 13.09
CA ASP A 103 -18.67 0.00 13.72
C ASP A 103 -17.82 1.11 13.07
N PRO A 104 -17.79 2.32 13.66
CA PRO A 104 -16.97 3.43 13.16
C PRO A 104 -15.44 3.19 13.30
N GLY A 105 -15.04 2.14 14.00
CA GLY A 105 -13.64 1.70 14.14
C GLY A 105 -13.23 0.60 13.17
N HIS A 106 -14.08 0.21 12.23
CA HIS A 106 -13.77 -0.90 11.33
C HIS A 106 -12.73 -0.50 10.27
N TYR A 107 -11.47 -0.75 10.58
CA TYR A 107 -10.31 -0.39 9.76
C TYR A 107 -10.44 -0.81 8.29
N ASP A 108 -10.71 -2.10 8.03
CA ASP A 108 -10.78 -2.62 6.66
C ASP A 108 -11.95 -2.04 5.84
N ALA A 109 -13.06 -1.66 6.48
CA ALA A 109 -14.16 -1.01 5.79
C ALA A 109 -13.79 0.41 5.35
N HIS A 110 -13.13 1.18 6.22
CA HIS A 110 -12.62 2.50 5.84
C HIS A 110 -11.56 2.39 4.73
N ARG A 111 -10.63 1.45 4.83
CA ARG A 111 -9.63 1.20 3.79
C ARG A 111 -10.29 0.86 2.44
N ALA A 112 -11.25 -0.05 2.43
CA ALA A 112 -11.97 -0.44 1.21
C ALA A 112 -12.78 0.73 0.61
N LEU A 113 -13.44 1.55 1.44
CA LEU A 113 -14.14 2.76 1.00
C LEU A 113 -13.19 3.78 0.38
N GLY A 114 -12.00 3.97 0.95
CA GLY A 114 -10.98 4.85 0.38
C GLY A 114 -10.65 4.47 -1.07
N PHE A 115 -10.35 3.21 -1.32
CA PHE A 115 -10.05 2.72 -2.67
C PHE A 115 -11.26 2.75 -3.62
N LEU A 116 -12.45 2.42 -3.14
CA LEU A 116 -13.66 2.49 -3.99
C LEU A 116 -14.00 3.93 -4.38
N TRP A 117 -13.86 4.90 -3.47
CA TRP A 117 -14.07 6.31 -3.81
C TRP A 117 -13.03 6.86 -4.76
N LEU A 118 -11.75 6.40 -4.68
CA LEU A 118 -10.75 6.69 -5.71
C LEU A 118 -11.17 6.16 -7.08
N ALA A 119 -11.67 4.93 -7.14
CA ALA A 119 -12.15 4.33 -8.39
C ALA A 119 -13.34 5.09 -8.99
N GLU A 120 -14.24 5.63 -8.14
CA GLU A 120 -15.36 6.48 -8.55
C GLU A 120 -14.93 7.94 -8.85
N GLY A 121 -13.67 8.31 -8.62
CA GLY A 121 -13.13 9.66 -8.86
C GLY A 121 -13.44 10.67 -7.76
N ASP A 122 -13.98 10.26 -6.62
CA ASP A 122 -14.24 11.13 -5.47
C ASP A 122 -13.04 11.16 -4.52
N ARG A 123 -12.08 12.04 -4.81
CA ARG A 123 -10.86 12.22 -4.00
C ARG A 123 -11.15 12.69 -2.57
N GLY A 124 -12.17 13.52 -2.40
CA GLY A 124 -12.52 14.05 -1.07
C GLY A 124 -12.93 12.92 -0.13
N ARG A 125 -13.91 12.10 -0.54
CA ARG A 125 -14.35 10.95 0.26
C ARG A 125 -13.24 9.90 0.41
N ALA A 126 -12.45 9.67 -0.63
CA ALA A 126 -11.32 8.75 -0.54
C ALA A 126 -10.33 9.20 0.55
N LEU A 127 -9.98 10.49 0.56
CA LEU A 127 -9.07 11.08 1.55
C LEU A 127 -9.64 11.00 2.97
N ASP A 128 -10.93 11.29 3.17
CA ASP A 128 -11.60 11.16 4.48
C ASP A 128 -11.46 9.75 5.03
N HIS A 129 -11.67 8.75 4.19
CA HIS A 129 -11.55 7.35 4.59
C HIS A 129 -10.10 6.92 4.82
N PHE A 130 -9.14 7.31 4.00
CA PHE A 130 -7.72 7.03 4.24
C PHE A 130 -7.21 7.74 5.50
N SER A 131 -7.64 8.96 5.76
CA SER A 131 -7.30 9.67 7.00
C SER A 131 -7.83 8.90 8.21
N ARG A 132 -9.09 8.42 8.15
CA ARG A 132 -9.65 7.61 9.22
C ARG A 132 -8.93 6.27 9.38
N THR A 133 -8.54 5.62 8.28
CA THR A 133 -7.74 4.39 8.30
C THR A 133 -6.40 4.62 9.01
N TYR A 134 -5.75 5.73 8.69
CA TYR A 134 -4.49 6.12 9.32
C TYR A 134 -4.64 6.43 10.81
N GLU A 135 -5.68 7.16 11.20
CA GLU A 135 -6.00 7.41 12.62
C GLU A 135 -6.25 6.12 13.41
N LEU A 136 -7.04 5.20 12.86
CA LEU A 136 -7.32 3.90 13.49
C LEU A 136 -6.06 3.03 13.61
N ARG A 137 -5.12 3.19 12.70
CA ARG A 137 -3.89 2.39 12.70
C ARG A 137 -2.76 3.05 13.50
N ARG A 138 -2.61 4.37 13.44
CA ARG A 138 -1.44 5.09 13.97
C ARG A 138 -1.77 6.17 14.99
N GLY A 139 -3.06 6.44 15.22
CA GLY A 139 -3.53 7.37 16.24
C GLY A 139 -3.62 6.74 17.63
N ASP A 140 -4.35 7.38 18.53
CA ASP A 140 -4.48 6.97 19.93
C ASP A 140 -5.18 5.61 20.13
N ASP A 141 -6.15 5.28 19.25
CA ASP A 141 -6.93 4.04 19.35
C ASP A 141 -6.11 2.78 19.00
N ARG A 142 -5.25 2.86 18.01
CA ARG A 142 -4.35 1.77 17.54
C ARG A 142 -5.00 0.40 17.33
N SER A 143 -6.33 0.34 17.29
CA SER A 143 -7.08 -0.92 17.14
C SER A 143 -6.79 -1.66 15.83
N GLY A 144 -6.35 -0.95 14.79
CA GLY A 144 -5.99 -1.49 13.49
C GLY A 144 -4.52 -1.89 13.32
N ILE A 145 -3.68 -1.82 14.38
CA ILE A 145 -2.25 -2.16 14.28
C ILE A 145 -1.99 -3.62 14.66
N ALA A 146 -1.19 -4.32 13.82
CA ALA A 146 -0.58 -5.56 14.24
C ALA A 146 0.42 -5.29 15.39
N ALA A 147 0.31 -5.99 16.50
CA ALA A 147 1.15 -5.82 17.69
C ALA A 147 2.66 -5.79 17.34
N LYS A 148 3.09 -6.61 16.39
CA LYS A 148 4.47 -6.66 15.91
C LYS A 148 4.99 -5.30 15.42
N SER A 149 4.16 -4.47 14.79
CA SER A 149 4.58 -3.16 14.26
C SER A 149 4.85 -2.13 15.37
N LEU A 150 4.39 -2.36 16.59
CA LEU A 150 4.65 -1.53 17.76
C LEU A 150 5.71 -2.09 18.73
N THR A 151 6.07 -3.36 18.58
CA THR A 151 6.96 -4.06 19.52
C THR A 151 8.24 -4.57 18.87
N TRP A 152 8.44 -4.32 17.56
CA TRP A 152 9.63 -4.71 16.83
C TRP A 152 10.28 -3.48 16.19
N ALA A 153 11.60 -3.52 16.01
CA ALA A 153 12.36 -2.50 15.30
C ALA A 153 13.53 -3.10 14.51
N VAL A 154 14.09 -2.28 13.62
CA VAL A 154 15.43 -2.41 13.06
C VAL A 154 16.23 -1.16 13.41
N ARG A 155 17.54 -1.28 13.59
CA ARG A 155 18.41 -0.14 13.92
C ARG A 155 18.22 1.03 12.94
N ASP A 156 18.26 0.76 11.65
CA ASP A 156 18.17 1.78 10.62
C ASP A 156 16.86 2.59 10.69
N LYS A 157 15.72 1.95 11.07
CA LYS A 157 14.45 2.64 11.27
C LYS A 157 14.52 3.63 12.43
N LEU A 158 15.09 3.23 13.56
CA LEU A 158 15.23 4.11 14.73
C LEU A 158 16.15 5.29 14.44
N LEU A 159 17.26 5.06 13.75
CA LEU A 159 18.17 6.13 13.33
C LEU A 159 17.51 7.08 12.33
N HIS A 160 16.74 6.56 11.38
CA HIS A 160 15.96 7.38 10.47
C HIS A 160 14.96 8.28 11.21
N ASP A 161 14.22 7.74 12.17
CA ASP A 161 13.26 8.50 12.93
C ASP A 161 13.95 9.57 13.77
N ALA A 162 15.09 9.24 14.37
CA ALA A 162 15.90 10.23 15.10
C ALA A 162 16.38 11.38 14.17
N GLU A 163 16.83 11.08 12.96
CA GLU A 163 17.17 12.10 11.95
C GLU A 163 15.95 12.96 11.59
N GLN A 164 14.78 12.34 11.41
CA GLN A 164 13.53 13.07 11.15
C GLN A 164 13.16 13.99 12.31
N PHE A 165 13.26 13.52 13.55
CA PHE A 165 12.97 14.35 14.72
C PHE A 165 13.96 15.52 14.84
N ARG A 166 15.24 15.35 14.54
CA ARG A 166 16.22 16.46 14.48
C ARG A 166 15.85 17.46 13.38
N TYR A 167 15.43 16.97 12.22
CA TYR A 167 14.93 17.79 11.11
C TYR A 167 13.72 18.63 11.52
N LEU A 168 12.74 18.02 12.22
CA LEU A 168 11.56 18.70 12.74
C LEU A 168 11.91 19.69 13.86
N ALA A 169 12.82 19.34 14.78
CA ALA A 169 13.27 20.21 15.85
C ALA A 169 13.88 21.53 15.32
N ALA A 170 14.57 21.48 14.19
CA ALA A 170 15.15 22.67 13.56
C ALA A 170 14.09 23.61 12.94
N ARG A 171 12.87 23.13 12.67
CA ARG A 171 11.83 23.82 11.88
C ARG A 171 10.51 24.07 12.63
N ARG A 172 10.32 23.47 13.81
CA ARG A 172 9.04 23.47 14.55
C ARG A 172 9.15 24.17 15.91
N ARG A 173 7.98 24.62 16.41
CA ARG A 173 7.88 25.27 17.73
C ARG A 173 8.11 24.30 18.89
N ASP A 174 7.80 23.02 18.71
CA ASP A 174 7.98 21.96 19.72
C ASP A 174 9.38 21.32 19.67
N ARG A 175 10.38 22.16 19.51
CA ARG A 175 11.79 21.76 19.43
C ARG A 175 12.24 20.86 20.59
N PRO A 176 11.93 21.18 21.87
CA PRO A 176 12.39 20.34 22.99
C PRO A 176 11.87 18.89 22.91
N ARG A 177 10.61 18.68 22.50
CA ARG A 177 10.02 17.35 22.34
C ARG A 177 10.76 16.57 21.26
N PHE A 178 10.92 17.15 20.08
CA PHE A 178 11.60 16.45 18.97
C PHE A 178 13.07 16.18 19.26
N GLU A 179 13.79 17.07 19.97
CA GLU A 179 15.15 16.82 20.42
C GLU A 179 15.22 15.68 21.46
N ALA A 180 14.25 15.56 22.33
CA ALA A 180 14.15 14.45 23.30
C ALA A 180 13.87 13.12 22.59
N LEU A 181 12.89 13.08 21.69
CA LEU A 181 12.60 11.92 20.86
C LEU A 181 13.83 11.45 20.08
N ALA A 182 14.54 12.37 19.41
CA ALA A 182 15.74 12.03 18.65
C ALA A 182 16.80 11.34 19.53
N ARG A 183 17.07 11.88 20.72
CA ARG A 183 18.04 11.29 21.66
C ARG A 183 17.62 9.90 22.14
N ASN A 184 16.34 9.73 22.49
CA ASN A 184 15.81 8.45 22.96
C ASN A 184 15.96 7.37 21.87
N TYR A 185 15.57 7.70 20.64
CA TYR A 185 15.64 6.76 19.51
C TYR A 185 17.09 6.41 19.15
N GLU A 186 18.03 7.37 19.19
CA GLU A 186 19.46 7.10 19.01
C GLU A 186 20.00 6.15 20.09
N THR A 187 19.66 6.40 21.37
CA THR A 187 20.09 5.55 22.48
C THR A 187 19.54 4.13 22.35
N VAL A 188 18.25 3.98 22.02
CA VAL A 188 17.65 2.65 21.83
C VAL A 188 18.25 1.93 20.62
N ALA A 189 18.57 2.65 19.54
CA ALA A 189 19.18 2.09 18.33
C ALA A 189 20.54 1.43 18.59
N GLU A 190 21.31 1.87 19.60
CA GLU A 190 22.59 1.23 19.96
C GLU A 190 22.44 -0.25 20.36
N GLY A 191 21.28 -0.60 20.95
CA GLY A 191 20.97 -1.96 21.41
C GLY A 191 20.09 -2.78 20.45
N VAL A 192 19.74 -2.24 19.28
CA VAL A 192 18.87 -2.93 18.29
C VAL A 192 19.70 -3.41 17.11
N PRO A 193 19.52 -4.68 16.64
CA PRO A 193 20.25 -5.21 15.48
C PRO A 193 19.77 -4.61 14.14
N ASP A 194 20.54 -4.88 13.08
CA ASP A 194 20.20 -4.47 11.71
C ASP A 194 19.02 -5.27 11.14
N GLU A 195 18.78 -6.49 11.63
CA GLU A 195 17.60 -7.30 11.31
C GLU A 195 16.44 -6.96 12.27
N ALA A 196 15.21 -7.17 11.81
CA ALA A 196 14.02 -6.93 12.62
C ALA A 196 14.00 -7.83 13.87
N ALA A 197 13.94 -7.22 15.03
CA ALA A 197 13.95 -7.89 16.33
C ALA A 197 12.89 -7.29 17.27
N PRO A 198 12.40 -8.09 18.24
CA PRO A 198 11.52 -7.58 19.29
C PRO A 198 12.30 -6.61 20.19
N LEU A 199 11.64 -5.53 20.58
CA LEU A 199 12.13 -4.58 21.57
C LEU A 199 11.90 -5.11 22.97
N SER A 200 12.83 -4.86 23.90
CA SER A 200 12.62 -5.12 25.32
C SER A 200 11.65 -4.10 25.94
N ASP A 201 11.10 -4.44 27.11
CA ASP A 201 10.22 -3.53 27.85
C ASP A 201 10.92 -2.19 28.15
N GLU A 202 12.22 -2.22 28.53
CA GLU A 202 13.03 -1.01 28.77
C GLU A 202 13.20 -0.17 27.50
N GLN A 203 13.35 -0.81 26.34
CA GLN A 203 13.43 -0.11 25.04
C GLN A 203 12.09 0.50 24.65
N LEU A 204 10.99 -0.22 24.87
CA LEU A 204 9.64 0.29 24.63
C LEU A 204 9.32 1.47 25.55
N ASP A 205 9.66 1.40 26.82
CA ASP A 205 9.49 2.49 27.79
C ASP A 205 10.30 3.73 27.37
N ALA A 206 11.52 3.54 26.87
CA ALA A 206 12.38 4.63 26.42
C ALA A 206 11.86 5.30 25.12
N LEU A 207 11.27 4.54 24.19
CA LEU A 207 10.65 5.06 22.97
C LEU A 207 9.31 5.73 23.27
N GLY A 208 8.60 5.25 24.31
CA GLY A 208 7.31 5.76 24.75
C GLY A 208 6.16 5.48 23.78
N ASP A 209 5.03 6.10 24.05
CA ASP A 209 3.80 5.93 23.25
C ASP A 209 3.90 6.51 21.83
N ASP A 210 4.90 7.30 21.55
CA ASP A 210 5.15 7.90 20.23
C ASP A 210 5.74 6.89 19.22
N TYR A 211 6.19 5.69 19.67
CA TYR A 211 6.86 4.75 18.76
C TYR A 211 5.92 4.25 17.66
N ASN A 212 6.37 4.44 16.43
CA ASN A 212 5.71 4.01 15.18
C ASN A 212 4.25 4.50 15.04
N THR A 213 3.99 5.69 15.57
CA THR A 213 2.68 6.37 15.52
C THR A 213 2.74 7.67 14.72
N ALA A 214 1.57 8.27 14.47
CA ALA A 214 1.41 9.53 13.75
C ALA A 214 1.72 10.74 14.67
N ILE A 215 2.99 11.07 14.88
CA ILE A 215 3.40 12.19 15.76
C ILE A 215 3.13 13.53 15.09
N HIS A 216 3.40 13.63 13.79
CA HIS A 216 3.21 14.84 13.00
C HIS A 216 2.90 14.51 11.55
N VAL A 217 1.84 15.09 11.01
CA VAL A 217 1.50 15.03 9.58
C VAL A 217 1.35 16.44 9.05
N GLY A 218 2.17 16.79 8.06
CA GLY A 218 2.15 18.10 7.42
C GLY A 218 0.90 18.29 6.56
N ALA A 219 0.26 19.45 6.65
CA ALA A 219 -0.79 19.81 5.71
C ALA A 219 -0.19 19.96 4.29
N THR A 220 -0.77 19.25 3.33
CA THR A 220 -0.32 19.26 1.94
C THR A 220 -1.52 19.44 1.01
N PRO A 221 -2.07 20.68 0.94
CA PRO A 221 -3.23 20.97 0.12
C PRO A 221 -2.92 20.78 -1.37
N GLU A 222 -3.96 20.64 -2.17
CA GLU A 222 -3.86 20.73 -3.62
C GLU A 222 -3.17 22.03 -4.03
N THR A 223 -2.46 22.00 -5.14
CA THR A 223 -1.95 23.24 -5.75
C THR A 223 -3.08 23.97 -6.46
N ALA A 224 -3.08 25.31 -6.39
CA ALA A 224 -4.10 26.15 -7.03
C ALA A 224 -4.11 26.04 -8.57
N GLY A 225 -3.07 25.49 -9.16
CA GLY A 225 -2.93 25.20 -10.58
C GLY A 225 -2.66 23.72 -10.81
N ARG A 226 -2.02 23.42 -11.93
CA ARG A 226 -1.61 22.05 -12.23
C ARG A 226 -0.49 21.58 -11.30
N ALA A 227 -0.61 20.37 -10.82
CA ALA A 227 0.45 19.69 -10.08
C ALA A 227 1.44 19.00 -11.02
N VAL A 228 0.94 18.44 -12.11
CA VAL A 228 1.74 17.77 -13.17
C VAL A 228 2.08 18.77 -14.26
N SER A 229 3.34 18.80 -14.69
CA SER A 229 3.82 19.64 -15.77
C SER A 229 3.18 19.25 -17.10
N GLU A 230 3.06 20.21 -18.02
CA GLU A 230 2.67 19.88 -19.37
C GLU A 230 3.77 19.01 -20.03
N GLN A 231 3.32 17.98 -20.71
CA GLN A 231 4.20 17.08 -21.46
C GLN A 231 4.02 17.38 -22.96
N PRO A 232 4.79 18.33 -23.55
CA PRO A 232 4.62 18.75 -24.95
C PRO A 232 4.84 17.61 -25.93
N ASP A 233 5.71 16.66 -25.60
CA ASP A 233 6.05 15.51 -26.44
C ASP A 233 5.24 14.25 -26.11
N ARG A 234 4.04 14.39 -25.50
CA ARG A 234 3.20 13.27 -25.09
C ARG A 234 2.93 12.28 -26.22
N GLU A 235 2.61 12.77 -27.42
CA GLU A 235 2.34 11.89 -28.57
C GLU A 235 3.57 11.05 -28.92
N THR A 236 4.74 11.66 -28.99
CA THR A 236 6.01 10.97 -29.23
C THR A 236 6.31 9.96 -28.11
N LEU A 237 6.02 10.31 -26.85
CA LEU A 237 6.19 9.43 -25.72
C LEU A 237 5.29 8.20 -25.83
N MET A 238 4.00 8.39 -26.16
CA MET A 238 3.04 7.31 -26.35
C MET A 238 3.34 6.46 -27.60
N GLU A 239 3.87 7.07 -28.65
CA GLU A 239 4.37 6.35 -29.82
C GLU A 239 5.55 5.44 -29.45
N ARG A 240 6.50 5.93 -28.66
CA ARG A 240 7.62 5.13 -28.14
C ARG A 240 7.14 3.99 -27.24
N TYR A 241 6.17 4.25 -26.37
CA TYR A 241 5.54 3.24 -25.50
C TYR A 241 4.95 2.10 -26.34
N ARG A 242 4.14 2.41 -27.35
CA ARG A 242 3.45 1.43 -28.20
C ARG A 242 4.37 0.67 -29.16
N LYS A 243 5.35 1.36 -29.78
CA LYS A 243 6.26 0.77 -30.80
C LYS A 243 7.24 -0.26 -30.25
N ARG A 244 7.45 -0.30 -28.96
CA ARG A 244 8.43 -1.20 -28.34
C ARG A 244 7.78 -2.40 -27.67
N GLU A 245 6.74 -2.94 -28.22
CA GLU A 245 6.00 -4.16 -27.78
C GLU A 245 5.88 -4.41 -26.26
N CYS A 246 6.67 -3.71 -25.42
CA CYS A 246 6.88 -3.95 -24.00
C CYS A 246 6.51 -2.78 -23.08
N GLY A 247 5.93 -1.70 -23.59
CA GLY A 247 5.34 -0.65 -22.78
C GLY A 247 6.19 -0.09 -21.64
N ALA A 248 7.40 0.43 -21.90
CA ALA A 248 8.19 1.14 -20.89
C ALA A 248 8.84 2.41 -21.47
N VAL A 249 8.54 3.55 -20.90
CA VAL A 249 9.12 4.87 -21.29
C VAL A 249 9.44 5.71 -20.06
N TRP A 250 10.27 6.71 -20.24
CA TRP A 250 10.56 7.68 -19.20
C TRP A 250 10.61 9.10 -19.76
N PHE A 251 10.37 10.08 -18.89
CA PHE A 251 10.40 11.51 -19.18
C PHE A 251 10.77 12.32 -17.94
N ASP A 252 11.27 13.52 -18.14
CA ASP A 252 11.70 14.43 -17.09
C ASP A 252 10.60 15.42 -16.74
N ASP A 253 10.76 16.09 -15.60
CA ASP A 253 9.93 17.20 -15.15
C ASP A 253 8.45 16.83 -15.01
N LEU A 254 8.16 15.66 -14.39
CA LEU A 254 6.79 15.20 -14.14
C LEU A 254 5.96 16.23 -13.38
N LEU A 255 6.49 16.74 -12.27
CA LEU A 255 5.78 17.68 -11.39
C LEU A 255 6.21 19.11 -11.67
N THR A 256 5.29 20.06 -11.48
CA THR A 256 5.66 21.48 -11.44
C THR A 256 6.61 21.72 -10.26
N THR A 257 7.45 22.76 -10.35
CA THR A 257 8.40 23.11 -9.28
C THR A 257 7.70 23.31 -7.93
N ALA A 258 6.52 23.90 -7.92
CA ALA A 258 5.74 24.12 -6.71
C ALA A 258 5.25 22.82 -6.08
N SER A 259 4.72 21.92 -6.90
CA SER A 259 4.21 20.60 -6.44
C SER A 259 5.35 19.69 -5.98
N LEU A 260 6.47 19.68 -6.68
CA LEU A 260 7.66 18.93 -6.25
C LEU A 260 8.14 19.42 -4.88
N ALA A 261 8.26 20.75 -4.70
CA ALA A 261 8.69 21.33 -3.43
C ALA A 261 7.70 21.02 -2.29
N ALA A 262 6.38 21.07 -2.56
CA ALA A 262 5.35 20.76 -1.59
C ALA A 262 5.36 19.28 -1.20
N LEU A 263 5.50 18.37 -2.17
CA LEU A 263 5.58 16.93 -1.93
C LEU A 263 6.84 16.55 -1.16
N LYS A 264 8.01 17.09 -1.52
CA LYS A 264 9.27 16.90 -0.77
C LYS A 264 9.13 17.34 0.68
N ARG A 265 8.51 18.49 0.92
CA ARG A 265 8.26 18.99 2.28
C ARG A 265 7.33 18.05 3.04
N HIS A 266 6.23 17.58 2.43
CA HIS A 266 5.33 16.61 3.05
C HIS A 266 6.08 15.35 3.48
N LEU A 267 6.86 14.76 2.59
CA LEU A 267 7.62 13.54 2.85
C LEU A 267 8.75 13.73 3.89
N ALA A 268 9.32 14.94 3.97
CA ALA A 268 10.35 15.23 4.97
C ALA A 268 9.77 15.53 6.35
N GLU A 269 8.63 16.24 6.41
CA GLU A 269 8.06 16.70 7.67
C GLU A 269 7.08 15.69 8.31
N SER A 270 6.40 14.85 7.51
CA SER A 270 5.37 13.94 8.03
C SER A 270 5.98 12.63 8.56
N THR A 271 5.61 12.25 9.79
CA THR A 271 6.04 11.00 10.42
C THR A 271 5.17 9.83 9.94
N ILE A 272 5.30 9.50 8.65
CA ILE A 272 4.52 8.48 7.95
C ILE A 272 5.33 7.24 7.57
N TRP A 273 6.58 7.16 7.98
CA TRP A 273 7.53 6.11 7.60
C TRP A 273 7.45 4.90 8.52
N HIS A 274 6.30 4.22 8.54
CA HIS A 274 5.98 3.21 9.55
C HIS A 274 6.40 1.79 9.18
N ASP A 275 6.43 1.45 7.90
CA ASP A 275 6.79 0.11 7.45
C ASP A 275 8.30 -0.01 7.24
N PHE A 276 8.89 -0.98 7.93
CA PHE A 276 10.31 -1.35 7.86
C PHE A 276 10.49 -2.85 7.58
N SER A 277 9.45 -3.50 7.07
CA SER A 277 9.44 -4.95 6.81
C SER A 277 10.26 -5.35 5.57
N HIS A 278 10.61 -4.38 4.73
CA HIS A 278 11.32 -4.63 3.49
C HIS A 278 12.81 -4.90 3.71
N ILE A 279 13.30 -5.99 3.13
CA ILE A 279 14.73 -6.33 3.12
C ILE A 279 15.49 -5.28 2.31
N GLY A 280 16.66 -4.85 2.78
CA GLY A 280 17.54 -3.92 2.06
C GLY A 280 17.64 -2.52 2.65
N GLY A 281 17.08 -2.29 3.83
CA GLY A 281 17.23 -1.01 4.55
C GLY A 281 16.33 0.09 3.96
N PHE A 282 15.02 -0.15 3.93
CA PHE A 282 13.99 0.80 3.52
C PHE A 282 12.99 1.05 4.63
N VAL A 283 12.42 2.25 4.62
CA VAL A 283 11.13 2.52 5.23
C VAL A 283 10.12 2.90 4.15
N ALA A 284 8.85 2.57 4.40
CA ALA A 284 7.79 2.80 3.44
C ALA A 284 6.55 3.44 4.08
N SER A 285 5.71 4.03 3.22
CA SER A 285 4.36 4.46 3.53
C SER A 285 3.43 4.18 2.35
N TYR A 286 2.16 3.91 2.64
CA TYR A 286 1.11 3.56 1.67
C TYR A 286 -0.05 4.53 1.78
N LEU A 287 -0.95 4.56 0.78
CA LEU A 287 -2.13 5.44 0.80
C LEU A 287 -2.90 5.32 2.12
N GLU A 288 -3.16 4.12 2.56
CA GLU A 288 -3.90 3.82 3.79
C GLU A 288 -3.08 3.97 5.09
N ASP A 289 -1.76 4.18 4.98
CA ASP A 289 -0.87 4.29 6.14
C ASP A 289 -0.12 5.65 6.17
N GLY A 290 -0.82 6.72 5.81
CA GLY A 290 -0.37 8.10 5.98
C GLY A 290 0.14 8.81 4.73
N LEU A 291 0.33 8.10 3.60
CA LEU A 291 0.79 8.72 2.35
C LEU A 291 -0.31 9.54 1.65
N ALA A 292 -1.58 9.18 1.83
CA ALA A 292 -2.68 9.89 1.19
C ALA A 292 -2.74 11.35 1.63
N CYS A 293 -2.61 12.27 0.69
CA CYS A 293 -2.81 13.69 0.91
C CYS A 293 -3.44 14.33 -0.33
N PRO A 294 -4.09 15.51 -0.20
CA PRO A 294 -4.75 16.17 -1.33
C PRO A 294 -3.87 16.33 -2.55
N LEU A 295 -2.61 16.76 -2.37
CA LEU A 295 -1.67 16.94 -3.47
C LEU A 295 -1.33 15.63 -4.20
N LEU A 296 -1.12 14.52 -3.47
CA LEU A 296 -0.80 13.25 -4.12
C LEU A 296 -1.96 12.72 -4.95
N LEU A 297 -3.20 12.85 -4.44
CA LEU A 297 -4.39 12.45 -5.19
C LEU A 297 -4.63 13.36 -6.40
N GLN A 298 -4.33 14.67 -6.31
CA GLN A 298 -4.33 15.58 -7.46
C GLN A 298 -3.31 15.14 -8.51
N ILE A 299 -2.08 14.83 -8.10
CA ILE A 299 -1.02 14.34 -8.99
C ILE A 299 -1.48 13.09 -9.74
N ALA A 300 -2.05 12.12 -9.04
CA ALA A 300 -2.52 10.87 -9.67
C ALA A 300 -3.63 11.12 -10.71
N ASP A 301 -4.60 11.97 -10.40
CA ASP A 301 -5.67 12.33 -11.34
C ASP A 301 -5.14 13.09 -12.56
N GLU A 302 -4.22 14.03 -12.36
CA GLU A 302 -3.64 14.79 -13.46
C GLU A 302 -2.75 13.92 -14.36
N ILE A 303 -2.03 12.95 -13.80
CA ILE A 303 -1.30 11.92 -14.57
C ILE A 303 -2.29 11.10 -15.41
N ARG A 304 -3.40 10.66 -14.82
CA ARG A 304 -4.44 9.91 -15.52
C ARG A 304 -5.02 10.73 -16.69
N GLY A 305 -5.29 12.01 -16.46
CA GLY A 305 -5.75 12.95 -17.51
C GLY A 305 -4.68 13.27 -18.56
N ALA A 306 -3.38 13.19 -18.19
CA ALA A 306 -2.28 13.41 -19.13
C ALA A 306 -2.08 12.23 -20.10
N PHE A 307 -2.44 11.01 -19.72
CA PHE A 307 -2.28 9.79 -20.52
C PHE A 307 -3.60 9.04 -20.72
N PRO A 308 -4.67 9.67 -21.29
CA PRO A 308 -6.00 9.10 -21.37
C PRO A 308 -6.06 7.80 -22.17
N ASP A 309 -5.27 7.67 -23.23
CA ASP A 309 -5.19 6.47 -24.07
C ASP A 309 -4.68 5.22 -23.33
N LEU A 310 -4.05 5.42 -22.18
CA LEU A 310 -3.45 4.36 -21.38
C LEU A 310 -4.12 4.21 -20.02
N LEU A 311 -4.59 5.30 -19.42
CA LEU A 311 -5.02 5.34 -18.03
C LEU A 311 -6.53 5.66 -17.84
N ASN A 312 -7.28 5.95 -18.94
CA ASN A 312 -8.69 6.36 -18.80
C ASN A 312 -9.51 5.34 -18.02
N ASP A 313 -9.34 4.04 -18.33
CA ASP A 313 -10.08 2.95 -17.70
C ASP A 313 -9.35 2.36 -16.47
N HIS A 314 -8.25 2.97 -16.06
CA HIS A 314 -7.41 2.54 -14.96
C HIS A 314 -7.37 3.61 -13.85
N PRO A 315 -8.29 3.55 -12.87
CA PRO A 315 -8.20 4.41 -11.69
C PRO A 315 -6.95 4.08 -10.86
N LEU A 316 -6.51 5.02 -10.02
CA LEU A 316 -5.46 4.74 -9.04
C LEU A 316 -5.90 3.60 -8.13
N SER A 317 -5.14 2.52 -8.09
CA SER A 317 -5.43 1.32 -7.29
C SER A 317 -4.57 1.24 -6.03
N GLN A 318 -3.36 1.80 -6.06
CA GLN A 318 -2.47 1.91 -4.91
C GLN A 318 -1.39 2.97 -5.16
N ALA A 319 -0.82 3.51 -4.09
CA ALA A 319 0.42 4.26 -4.14
C ALA A 319 1.26 3.97 -2.90
N TRP A 320 2.56 3.95 -3.10
CA TRP A 320 3.52 3.85 -2.01
C TRP A 320 4.74 4.72 -2.25
N VAL A 321 5.44 4.97 -1.17
CA VAL A 321 6.73 5.64 -1.19
C VAL A 321 7.74 4.81 -0.42
N PHE A 322 8.92 4.60 -1.03
CA PHE A 322 10.06 3.97 -0.39
C PHE A 322 11.17 4.99 -0.17
N LYS A 323 11.77 4.96 1.02
CA LYS A 323 12.94 5.74 1.39
C LYS A 323 14.08 4.81 1.76
N GLY A 324 15.15 4.85 0.98
CA GLY A 324 16.35 4.04 1.24
C GLY A 324 17.16 4.63 2.38
N LEU A 325 17.43 3.85 3.41
CA LEU A 325 18.15 4.28 4.62
C LEU A 325 19.66 4.10 4.48
N LYS A 326 20.11 3.25 3.56
CA LYS A 326 21.53 3.01 3.25
C LYS A 326 21.87 3.61 1.88
N ALA A 327 23.09 4.10 1.71
CA ALA A 327 23.56 4.65 0.44
C ALA A 327 23.35 3.67 -0.74
N THR A 328 23.51 2.39 -0.48
CA THR A 328 23.40 1.30 -1.46
C THR A 328 22.07 0.54 -1.40
N ALA A 329 21.05 1.09 -0.71
CA ALA A 329 19.73 0.45 -0.63
C ALA A 329 19.12 0.28 -2.03
N ALA A 330 18.81 -0.95 -2.42
CA ALA A 330 18.27 -1.30 -3.73
C ALA A 330 17.12 -2.29 -3.58
N ILE A 331 16.08 -2.13 -4.40
CA ILE A 331 14.93 -3.04 -4.45
C ILE A 331 15.24 -4.13 -5.47
N ASP A 332 15.07 -5.39 -5.07
CA ASP A 332 15.24 -6.57 -5.92
C ASP A 332 14.21 -6.59 -7.07
N ALA A 333 14.46 -7.46 -8.05
CA ALA A 333 13.58 -7.63 -9.19
C ALA A 333 12.22 -8.20 -8.77
N HIS A 334 11.17 -7.49 -9.15
CA HIS A 334 9.76 -7.84 -8.92
C HIS A 334 8.89 -7.30 -10.04
N ALA A 335 7.61 -7.62 -10.01
CA ALA A 335 6.58 -7.01 -10.83
C ALA A 335 5.44 -6.52 -9.92
N ASP A 336 4.71 -5.49 -10.36
CA ASP A 336 3.62 -4.91 -9.60
C ASP A 336 2.26 -5.54 -9.99
N ASP A 337 1.33 -5.62 -9.04
CA ASP A 337 -0.05 -6.10 -9.27
C ASP A 337 -0.97 -4.94 -9.71
N ALA A 338 -0.75 -4.44 -10.91
CA ALA A 338 -1.56 -3.40 -11.53
C ALA A 338 -1.51 -3.50 -13.06
N ALA A 339 -2.27 -2.67 -13.78
CA ALA A 339 -2.16 -2.57 -15.23
C ALA A 339 -0.94 -1.73 -15.64
N VAL A 340 -0.78 -0.56 -15.03
CA VAL A 340 0.29 0.40 -15.33
C VAL A 340 0.90 0.94 -14.04
N SER A 341 2.23 0.95 -13.99
CA SER A 341 3.03 1.55 -12.93
C SER A 341 3.68 2.85 -13.39
N ILE A 342 3.71 3.84 -12.51
CA ILE A 342 4.48 5.06 -12.68
C ILE A 342 5.38 5.23 -11.47
N ASN A 343 6.70 5.17 -11.71
CA ASN A 343 7.72 5.44 -10.70
C ASN A 343 8.34 6.81 -10.95
N PHE A 344 8.54 7.60 -9.88
CA PHE A 344 9.29 8.85 -9.98
C PHE A 344 10.09 9.15 -8.71
N TRP A 345 11.07 10.01 -8.83
CA TRP A 345 12.00 10.33 -7.75
C TRP A 345 11.93 11.79 -7.35
N VAL A 346 12.10 12.06 -6.05
CA VAL A 346 12.00 13.41 -5.49
C VAL A 346 13.25 13.88 -4.73
N THR A 347 14.24 13.00 -4.51
CA THR A 347 15.51 13.38 -3.87
C THR A 347 16.33 14.23 -4.83
N PRO A 348 17.02 15.30 -4.37
CA PRO A 348 17.81 16.16 -5.24
C PRO A 348 18.93 15.41 -5.97
N ASP A 349 19.21 15.80 -7.21
CA ASP A 349 20.24 15.18 -8.06
C ASP A 349 21.63 15.13 -7.41
N HIS A 350 21.99 16.18 -6.66
CA HIS A 350 23.29 16.25 -5.99
C HIS A 350 23.48 15.18 -4.90
N ALA A 351 22.40 14.55 -4.43
CA ALA A 351 22.49 13.48 -3.45
C ALA A 351 22.90 12.15 -4.09
N ASN A 352 22.66 11.95 -5.39
CA ASN A 352 23.11 10.76 -6.11
C ASN A 352 24.57 10.89 -6.52
N ARG A 353 25.44 10.05 -5.96
CA ARG A 353 26.89 10.00 -6.24
C ARG A 353 27.24 9.07 -7.42
N ASN A 354 26.25 8.30 -7.90
CA ASN A 354 26.39 7.43 -9.07
C ASN A 354 25.55 7.98 -10.23
N PRO A 355 26.08 8.83 -11.13
CA PRO A 355 25.31 9.49 -12.15
C PRO A 355 24.67 8.52 -13.18
N ASP A 356 25.25 7.32 -13.34
CA ASP A 356 24.75 6.30 -14.27
C ASP A 356 23.78 5.32 -13.59
N GLY A 357 23.60 5.42 -12.26
CA GLY A 357 22.79 4.52 -11.45
C GLY A 357 21.70 5.23 -10.66
N GLY A 358 21.24 4.58 -9.60
CA GLY A 358 20.22 5.13 -8.68
C GLY A 358 18.79 5.11 -9.19
N GLY A 359 18.57 4.86 -10.48
CA GLY A 359 17.26 4.85 -11.11
C GLY A 359 16.58 3.48 -11.14
N LEU A 360 16.00 3.12 -12.29
CA LEU A 360 15.23 1.90 -12.49
C LEU A 360 15.78 1.10 -13.67
N VAL A 361 15.75 -0.22 -13.56
CA VAL A 361 16.01 -1.15 -14.66
C VAL A 361 14.73 -1.93 -14.90
N VAL A 362 14.14 -1.80 -16.09
CA VAL A 362 12.92 -2.50 -16.51
C VAL A 362 13.27 -3.51 -17.59
N CYS A 363 12.97 -4.78 -17.36
CA CYS A 363 13.07 -5.83 -18.38
C CYS A 363 11.86 -5.73 -19.30
N ARG A 364 12.09 -5.39 -20.58
CA ARG A 364 11.01 -5.22 -21.56
C ARG A 364 10.52 -6.52 -22.19
N ALA A 365 11.18 -7.64 -21.89
CA ALA A 365 10.66 -8.93 -22.28
C ALA A 365 9.43 -9.26 -21.42
N PRO A 366 8.29 -9.61 -22.03
CA PRO A 366 7.10 -9.98 -21.26
C PRO A 366 7.37 -11.26 -20.47
N PRO A 367 6.94 -11.34 -19.20
CA PRO A 367 7.06 -12.58 -18.44
C PRO A 367 6.26 -13.70 -19.12
N PRO A 368 6.67 -14.99 -18.92
CA PRO A 368 5.96 -16.12 -19.47
C PRO A 368 4.47 -16.09 -19.08
N ALA A 369 3.58 -16.38 -20.04
CA ALA A 369 2.13 -16.36 -19.81
C ALA A 369 1.64 -17.33 -18.70
N ALA A 370 2.43 -18.38 -18.41
CA ALA A 370 2.14 -19.32 -17.32
C ALA A 370 2.48 -18.78 -15.92
N TRP A 371 3.19 -17.65 -15.84
CA TRP A 371 3.53 -17.02 -14.58
C TRP A 371 2.43 -16.06 -14.18
N GLN A 372 1.81 -16.32 -13.02
CA GLN A 372 0.82 -15.40 -12.44
C GLN A 372 1.55 -14.40 -11.54
N VAL A 373 1.11 -13.14 -11.54
CA VAL A 373 1.71 -12.04 -10.76
C VAL A 373 1.82 -12.39 -9.27
N GLN A 374 0.81 -13.05 -8.71
CA GLN A 374 0.80 -13.51 -7.31
C GLN A 374 1.84 -14.59 -6.97
N GLY A 375 2.51 -15.18 -7.98
CA GLY A 375 3.55 -16.19 -7.83
C GLY A 375 4.95 -15.70 -8.16
N TYR A 376 5.12 -14.46 -8.59
CA TYR A 376 6.42 -13.92 -9.02
C TYR A 376 7.47 -13.89 -7.90
N ASP A 377 7.07 -13.76 -6.66
CA ASP A 377 8.01 -13.78 -5.52
C ASP A 377 8.42 -15.20 -5.09
N ALA A 378 7.74 -16.23 -5.58
CA ALA A 378 7.94 -17.60 -5.10
C ALA A 378 9.18 -18.29 -5.69
N ASP A 379 9.65 -17.91 -6.89
CA ASP A 379 10.83 -18.52 -7.54
C ASP A 379 11.84 -17.48 -8.00
N LYS A 380 12.60 -16.94 -7.05
CA LYS A 380 13.69 -15.97 -7.32
C LYS A 380 14.76 -16.51 -8.29
N ALA A 381 14.97 -17.83 -8.34
CA ALA A 381 15.94 -18.44 -9.24
C ALA A 381 15.44 -18.42 -10.69
N ALA A 382 14.16 -18.73 -10.92
CA ALA A 382 13.55 -18.66 -12.24
C ALA A 382 13.50 -17.22 -12.76
N ILE A 383 13.16 -16.23 -11.90
CA ILE A 383 13.18 -14.80 -12.24
C ILE A 383 14.60 -14.38 -12.65
N SER A 384 15.61 -14.70 -11.84
CA SER A 384 17.01 -14.38 -12.16
C SER A 384 17.46 -15.01 -13.48
N ALA A 385 17.10 -16.27 -13.76
CA ALA A 385 17.42 -16.92 -15.00
C ALA A 385 16.72 -16.29 -16.22
N PHE A 386 15.47 -15.83 -16.04
CA PHE A 386 14.73 -15.09 -17.05
C PHE A 386 15.40 -13.74 -17.36
N LEU A 387 15.69 -12.94 -16.33
CA LEU A 387 16.31 -11.63 -16.47
C LEU A 387 17.71 -11.73 -17.12
N ASN A 388 18.50 -12.73 -16.76
CA ASN A 388 19.82 -12.95 -17.38
C ASN A 388 19.70 -13.28 -18.87
N ARG A 389 18.71 -14.07 -19.28
CA ARG A 389 18.46 -14.37 -20.71
C ARG A 389 18.02 -13.14 -21.50
N HIS A 390 17.28 -12.22 -20.86
CA HIS A 390 16.73 -11.01 -21.46
C HIS A 390 17.49 -9.74 -21.07
N ALA A 391 18.74 -9.85 -20.64
CA ALA A 391 19.52 -8.70 -20.20
C ALA A 391 19.66 -7.61 -21.30
N ALA A 392 19.72 -7.99 -22.57
CA ALA A 392 19.78 -7.08 -23.71
C ALA A 392 18.45 -6.31 -23.94
N ASP A 393 17.33 -6.82 -23.41
CA ASP A 393 16.02 -6.18 -23.53
C ASP A 393 15.75 -5.18 -22.39
N SER A 394 16.71 -4.97 -21.49
CA SER A 394 16.55 -4.09 -20.35
C SER A 394 16.62 -2.62 -20.76
N LEU A 395 15.63 -1.85 -20.28
CA LEU A 395 15.65 -0.39 -20.29
C LEU A 395 16.30 0.07 -18.98
N VAL A 396 17.47 0.68 -19.07
CA VAL A 396 18.12 1.32 -17.93
C VAL A 396 17.75 2.80 -17.93
N VAL A 397 17.08 3.23 -16.86
CA VAL A 397 16.70 4.62 -16.66
C VAL A 397 17.59 5.22 -15.57
N PRO A 398 18.50 6.14 -15.88
CA PRO A 398 19.35 6.80 -14.89
C PRO A 398 18.49 7.62 -13.92
N TYR A 399 18.93 7.73 -12.68
CA TYR A 399 18.31 8.60 -11.69
C TYR A 399 18.33 10.07 -12.13
N ARG A 400 17.21 10.77 -11.92
CA ARG A 400 17.13 12.22 -11.94
C ARG A 400 15.94 12.65 -11.06
N GLU A 401 16.12 13.72 -10.29
CA GLU A 401 15.01 14.36 -9.57
C GLU A 401 13.90 14.72 -10.56
N ASN A 402 12.65 14.44 -10.19
CA ASN A 402 11.46 14.72 -10.98
C ASN A 402 11.35 13.95 -12.32
N ARG A 403 12.17 12.91 -12.54
CA ARG A 403 12.01 11.97 -13.66
C ARG A 403 10.99 10.91 -13.31
N ALA A 404 10.12 10.60 -14.26
CA ALA A 404 9.13 9.53 -14.18
C ALA A 404 9.42 8.41 -15.17
N VAL A 405 9.13 7.18 -14.77
CA VAL A 405 9.13 5.98 -15.61
C VAL A 405 7.73 5.41 -15.62
N LEU A 406 7.14 5.31 -16.80
CA LEU A 406 5.80 4.74 -17.02
C LEU A 406 5.97 3.41 -17.73
N PHE A 407 5.40 2.33 -17.17
CA PHE A 407 5.56 0.99 -17.71
C PHE A 407 4.39 0.06 -17.36
N GLU A 408 4.24 -1.02 -18.17
CA GLU A 408 3.31 -2.11 -17.83
C GLU A 408 3.74 -2.76 -16.52
N SER A 409 2.85 -2.82 -15.54
CA SER A 409 3.17 -3.27 -14.17
C SER A 409 3.70 -4.70 -14.10
N ARG A 410 3.29 -5.56 -15.03
CA ARG A 410 3.76 -6.96 -15.13
C ARG A 410 5.24 -7.11 -15.52
N LEU A 411 5.89 -6.06 -16.03
CA LEU A 411 7.29 -6.11 -16.42
C LEU A 411 8.17 -6.18 -15.17
N PHE A 412 9.10 -7.15 -15.15
CA PHE A 412 10.07 -7.20 -14.08
C PHE A 412 10.92 -5.95 -14.06
N HIS A 413 11.02 -5.36 -12.87
CA HIS A 413 11.84 -4.18 -12.66
C HIS A 413 12.56 -4.23 -11.33
N ARG A 414 13.66 -3.50 -11.21
CA ARG A 414 14.48 -3.40 -10.01
C ARG A 414 15.17 -2.05 -9.93
N SER A 415 15.66 -1.70 -8.76
CA SER A 415 16.55 -0.55 -8.63
C SER A 415 17.83 -0.76 -9.46
N GLY A 416 18.32 0.31 -10.06
CA GLY A 416 19.71 0.38 -10.52
C GLY A 416 20.68 0.37 -9.33
N ALA A 417 21.99 0.25 -9.60
CA ALA A 417 22.99 0.41 -8.56
C ALA A 417 22.88 1.80 -7.93
N THR A 418 22.73 1.85 -6.60
CA THR A 418 22.52 3.10 -5.86
C THR A 418 23.79 3.50 -5.11
N ASP A 419 24.06 4.79 -5.02
CA ASP A 419 25.05 5.39 -4.12
C ASP A 419 24.61 6.82 -3.80
N PHE A 420 23.91 6.99 -2.66
CA PHE A 420 23.39 8.28 -2.23
C PHE A 420 24.21 8.86 -1.07
N ALA A 421 24.33 10.17 -1.04
CA ALA A 421 24.98 10.89 0.05
C ALA A 421 24.25 10.65 1.38
N THR A 422 24.99 10.75 2.46
CA THR A 422 24.46 10.67 3.83
C THR A 422 23.65 11.92 4.19
N GLY A 423 22.78 11.81 5.19
CA GLY A 423 21.96 12.88 5.74
C GLY A 423 20.50 12.77 5.32
N TYR A 424 19.64 13.21 6.20
CA TYR A 424 18.17 12.99 6.14
C TYR A 424 17.52 13.40 4.80
N GLU A 425 17.92 14.54 4.24
CA GLU A 425 17.37 15.07 2.98
C GLU A 425 17.96 14.42 1.73
N ASN A 426 19.03 13.61 1.89
CA ASN A 426 19.74 12.95 0.79
C ASN A 426 19.31 11.49 0.58
N HIS A 427 18.50 10.93 1.48
CA HIS A 427 17.95 9.58 1.29
C HIS A 427 17.20 9.46 -0.02
N ARG A 428 17.47 8.39 -0.78
CA ARG A 428 16.75 8.13 -2.03
C ARG A 428 15.27 7.88 -1.74
N ILE A 429 14.39 8.71 -2.32
CA ILE A 429 12.94 8.56 -2.21
C ILE A 429 12.37 8.26 -3.59
N ASN A 430 11.65 7.13 -3.68
CA ASN A 430 10.94 6.66 -4.85
C ASN A 430 9.45 6.57 -4.54
N LEU A 431 8.63 7.22 -5.36
CA LEU A 431 7.17 7.07 -5.33
C LEU A 431 6.73 6.17 -6.47
N THR A 432 5.77 5.30 -6.18
CA THR A 432 5.10 4.44 -7.15
C THR A 432 3.61 4.68 -7.08
N LEU A 433 3.01 4.94 -8.23
CA LEU A 433 1.55 5.01 -8.42
C LEU A 433 1.14 3.84 -9.31
N LEU A 434 0.20 3.06 -8.85
CA LEU A 434 -0.36 1.91 -9.55
C LEU A 434 -1.75 2.23 -10.08
N PHE A 435 -1.97 1.97 -11.36
CA PHE A 435 -3.24 2.24 -12.02
C PHE A 435 -3.86 0.96 -12.56
N GLY A 436 -5.16 0.78 -12.27
CA GLY A 436 -5.94 -0.37 -12.72
C GLY A 436 -5.56 -1.67 -12.03
N ARG A 437 -6.03 -2.77 -12.62
CA ARG A 437 -5.69 -4.14 -12.24
C ARG A 437 -5.23 -4.87 -13.50
N HIS A 438 -4.45 -5.92 -13.36
CA HIS A 438 -4.22 -6.82 -14.47
C HIS A 438 -5.57 -7.31 -15.03
N ALA A 439 -5.71 -7.28 -16.36
CA ALA A 439 -6.72 -8.10 -17.01
C ALA A 439 -6.23 -9.56 -16.97
N ASP A 440 -7.02 -10.45 -16.39
CA ASP A 440 -6.81 -11.89 -16.40
C ASP A 440 -6.78 -12.46 -17.84
#